data_92619520ca68bc29df72608c2c659055
#
_entry.id   92619520ca68bc29df72608c2c659055
#
_cell.length_a   1.000
_cell.length_b   1.000
_cell.length_c   1.000
_cell.angle_alpha   90.00
_cell.angle_beta   90.00
_cell.angle_gamma   90.00
#
_symmetry.space_group_name_H-M   'P 1'
#
loop_
_entity.id
_entity.type
_entity.pdbx_description
1 polymer ?
#
loop_
_entity_poly.entity_id
_entity_poly.type
_entity_poly.pdbx_seq_one_letter_code
_entity_poly.pdbx_strand_id
1 'polypeptide(L)'
;MNAKDYLPTVAAACILILLFAMESWLPAVAGRHRRLRHAARNLALGLLNAAALAVLAAPFIAQVAAWVEESRFGLLNLLNLPPVIAIATALLLFDVWMYLWHRANHEIGFLWRFHRVHHSDPEMDATTAVRFHTGEILISSALRLGVIPLLGITIYQLLVYEMLLLPVILFHHSNVRLSERLDRWLRLIIVTPAIHRIHHSRLRVDTDSNYSSVFSFWDRIAGTFRLRRDGQPVNFGLDEFDGEEWQRLSGLMVMPFPPARRSSAVGVKNI
;
A
#
# COMPACT_ATOMS: atom_id res chain seq x y z
N MET A 1 17.24 -16.60 18.01
CA MET A 1 16.90 -16.03 16.70
C MET A 1 18.10 -16.22 15.78
N ASN A 2 17.90 -16.85 14.65
CA ASN A 2 18.98 -17.13 13.68
C ASN A 2 19.13 -15.97 12.69
N ALA A 3 20.33 -15.83 12.07
CA ALA A 3 20.57 -14.79 11.04
C ALA A 3 19.56 -14.84 9.88
N LYS A 4 18.97 -15.99 9.60
CA LYS A 4 17.93 -16.19 8.56
C LYS A 4 16.60 -15.47 8.89
N ASP A 5 16.32 -15.26 10.18
CA ASP A 5 15.08 -14.63 10.63
C ASP A 5 15.04 -13.12 10.31
N TYR A 6 16.21 -12.51 10.15
CA TYR A 6 16.34 -11.07 9.81
C TYR A 6 16.46 -10.79 8.32
N LEU A 7 16.66 -11.82 7.49
CA LEU A 7 16.92 -11.63 6.05
C LEU A 7 15.85 -10.84 5.31
N PRO A 8 14.53 -11.08 5.51
CA PRO A 8 13.48 -10.28 4.86
C PRO A 8 13.51 -8.81 5.29
N THR A 9 13.71 -8.55 6.58
CA THR A 9 13.78 -7.18 7.12
C THR A 9 15.00 -6.43 6.58
N VAL A 10 16.16 -7.08 6.54
CA VAL A 10 17.40 -6.51 5.98
C VAL A 10 17.22 -6.24 4.49
N ALA A 11 16.65 -7.17 3.74
CA ALA A 11 16.39 -7.00 2.32
C ALA A 11 15.44 -5.80 2.05
N ALA A 12 14.36 -5.68 2.82
CA ALA A 12 13.45 -4.55 2.72
C ALA A 12 14.12 -3.20 3.04
N ALA A 13 14.96 -3.17 4.08
CA ALA A 13 15.74 -1.97 4.42
C ALA A 13 16.73 -1.60 3.31
N CYS A 14 17.43 -2.58 2.73
CA CYS A 14 18.33 -2.35 1.61
C CYS A 14 17.60 -1.81 0.38
N ILE A 15 16.42 -2.38 0.04
CA ILE A 15 15.59 -1.91 -1.07
C ILE A 15 15.12 -0.47 -0.82
N LEU A 16 14.64 -0.17 0.39
CA LEU A 16 14.21 1.18 0.76
C LEU A 16 15.36 2.18 0.61
N ILE A 17 16.54 1.87 1.14
CA ILE A 17 17.73 2.73 1.04
C ILE A 17 18.13 2.93 -0.43
N LEU A 18 18.13 1.86 -1.22
CA LEU A 18 18.46 1.92 -2.65
C LEU A 18 17.47 2.83 -3.40
N LEU A 19 16.17 2.62 -3.23
CA LEU A 19 15.13 3.42 -3.87
C LEU A 19 15.22 4.88 -3.43
N PHE A 20 15.37 5.14 -2.13
CA PHE A 20 15.53 6.49 -1.59
C PHE A 20 16.77 7.20 -2.14
N ALA A 21 17.88 6.48 -2.35
CA ALA A 21 19.06 7.01 -3.01
C ALA A 21 18.80 7.27 -4.51
N MET A 22 18.19 6.33 -5.23
CA MET A 22 17.84 6.48 -6.66
C MET A 22 16.94 7.69 -6.92
N GLU A 23 16.02 8.00 -6.03
CA GLU A 23 15.16 9.20 -6.12
C GLU A 23 15.94 10.51 -6.10
N SER A 24 17.17 10.53 -5.57
CA SER A 24 18.04 11.71 -5.59
C SER A 24 18.65 11.95 -6.98
N TRP A 25 18.85 10.88 -7.76
CA TRP A 25 19.51 10.98 -9.07
C TRP A 25 18.49 10.93 -10.24
N LEU A 26 17.39 10.24 -10.05
CA LEU A 26 16.38 10.00 -11.08
C LEU A 26 14.97 10.38 -10.57
N PRO A 27 14.75 11.61 -10.05
CA PRO A 27 13.45 11.98 -9.52
C PRO A 27 12.42 12.14 -10.65
N ALA A 28 11.20 11.61 -10.41
CA ALA A 28 10.06 11.88 -11.27
C ALA A 28 9.48 13.29 -11.02
N VAL A 29 9.46 13.70 -9.74
CA VAL A 29 9.07 15.04 -9.28
C VAL A 29 10.26 15.64 -8.56
N ALA A 30 10.77 16.76 -9.07
CA ALA A 30 11.91 17.47 -8.51
C ALA A 30 11.49 18.49 -7.42
N GLY A 31 12.48 19.10 -6.72
CA GLY A 31 12.26 20.24 -5.83
C GLY A 31 11.89 19.90 -4.39
N ARG A 32 12.13 18.69 -3.92
CA ARG A 32 11.84 18.23 -2.55
C ARG A 32 12.97 18.65 -1.58
N HIS A 33 12.72 19.68 -0.79
CA HIS A 33 13.76 20.25 0.08
C HIS A 33 13.85 19.63 1.49
N ARG A 34 12.82 18.87 1.94
CA ARG A 34 12.73 18.36 3.31
C ARG A 34 12.66 16.84 3.39
N ARG A 35 13.20 16.14 2.40
CA ARG A 35 13.11 14.67 2.24
C ARG A 35 13.45 13.88 3.51
N LEU A 36 14.52 14.23 4.22
CA LEU A 36 14.90 13.50 5.44
C LEU A 36 13.88 13.67 6.57
N ARG A 37 13.30 14.86 6.72
CA ARG A 37 12.25 15.11 7.73
C ARG A 37 10.97 14.36 7.36
N HIS A 38 10.60 14.38 6.09
CA HIS A 38 9.48 13.62 5.55
C HIS A 38 9.67 12.12 5.79
N ALA A 39 10.79 11.55 5.37
CA ALA A 39 11.12 10.15 5.57
C ALA A 39 11.12 9.75 7.06
N ALA A 40 11.70 10.59 7.94
CA ALA A 40 11.72 10.31 9.38
C ALA A 40 10.29 10.19 9.97
N ARG A 41 9.34 11.03 9.52
CA ARG A 41 7.93 10.96 9.96
C ARG A 41 7.24 9.69 9.49
N ASN A 42 7.41 9.34 8.22
CA ASN A 42 6.83 8.13 7.64
C ASN A 42 7.42 6.88 8.30
N LEU A 43 8.74 6.84 8.49
CA LEU A 43 9.40 5.72 9.17
C LEU A 43 9.02 5.61 10.65
N ALA A 44 8.83 6.74 11.37
CA ALA A 44 8.34 6.70 12.75
C ALA A 44 6.95 6.08 12.85
N LEU A 45 6.04 6.44 11.93
CA LEU A 45 4.71 5.81 11.84
C LEU A 45 4.81 4.33 11.43
N GLY A 46 5.68 4.01 10.46
CA GLY A 46 5.95 2.64 10.04
C GLY A 46 6.49 1.76 11.19
N LEU A 47 7.41 2.28 12.01
CA LEU A 47 7.93 1.57 13.19
C LEU A 47 6.85 1.35 14.26
N LEU A 48 6.00 2.36 14.51
CA LEU A 48 4.85 2.21 15.38
C LEU A 48 3.91 1.09 14.89
N ASN A 49 3.64 1.07 13.60
CA ASN A 49 2.79 0.05 12.96
C ASN A 49 3.43 -1.33 13.03
N ALA A 50 4.74 -1.45 12.80
CA ALA A 50 5.47 -2.72 12.91
C ALA A 50 5.41 -3.27 14.35
N ALA A 51 5.58 -2.40 15.36
CA ALA A 51 5.46 -2.79 16.77
C ALA A 51 4.02 -3.22 17.11
N ALA A 52 3.01 -2.45 16.68
CA ALA A 52 1.61 -2.80 16.90
C ALA A 52 1.24 -4.13 16.22
N LEU A 53 1.68 -4.34 14.97
CA LEU A 53 1.47 -5.59 14.24
C LEU A 53 2.13 -6.77 14.94
N ALA A 54 3.40 -6.64 15.35
CA ALA A 54 4.15 -7.71 16.02
C ALA A 54 3.52 -8.16 17.33
N VAL A 55 2.94 -7.23 18.10
CA VAL A 55 2.36 -7.53 19.42
C VAL A 55 0.89 -7.93 19.32
N LEU A 56 0.10 -7.21 18.52
CA LEU A 56 -1.37 -7.32 18.55
C LEU A 56 -1.96 -8.21 17.47
N ALA A 57 -1.26 -8.48 16.37
CA ALA A 57 -1.84 -9.21 15.24
C ALA A 57 -1.03 -10.41 14.77
N ALA A 58 0.29 -10.30 14.66
CA ALA A 58 1.13 -11.36 14.09
C ALA A 58 1.01 -12.72 14.81
N PRO A 59 0.94 -12.79 16.16
CA PRO A 59 0.75 -14.06 16.86
C PRO A 59 -0.56 -14.75 16.47
N PHE A 60 -1.66 -14.00 16.34
CA PHE A 60 -2.96 -14.55 15.96
C PHE A 60 -2.98 -14.99 14.49
N ILE A 61 -2.38 -14.22 13.61
CA ILE A 61 -2.25 -14.59 12.19
C ILE A 61 -1.45 -15.88 12.04
N ALA A 62 -0.32 -16.00 12.75
CA ALA A 62 0.49 -17.21 12.75
C ALA A 62 -0.28 -18.43 13.29
N GLN A 63 -1.04 -18.25 14.37
CA GLN A 63 -1.85 -19.32 14.97
C GLN A 63 -2.97 -19.78 14.03
N VAL A 64 -3.67 -18.84 13.36
CA VAL A 64 -4.70 -19.16 12.37
C VAL A 64 -4.10 -19.88 11.16
N ALA A 65 -2.96 -19.42 10.65
CA ALA A 65 -2.30 -20.05 9.52
C ALA A 65 -1.79 -21.48 9.85
N ALA A 66 -1.27 -21.69 11.07
CA ALA A 66 -0.90 -23.02 11.56
C ALA A 66 -2.12 -23.95 11.67
N TRP A 67 -3.23 -23.46 12.20
CA TRP A 67 -4.49 -24.20 12.26
C TRP A 67 -5.00 -24.59 10.84
N VAL A 68 -4.89 -23.69 9.86
CA VAL A 68 -5.24 -23.99 8.45
C VAL A 68 -4.39 -25.14 7.92
N GLU A 69 -3.09 -25.16 8.21
CA GLU A 69 -2.17 -26.19 7.76
C GLU A 69 -2.49 -27.55 8.40
N GLU A 70 -2.77 -27.59 9.70
CA GLU A 70 -3.13 -28.79 10.45
C GLU A 70 -4.50 -29.35 10.03
N SER A 71 -5.52 -28.48 9.96
CA SER A 71 -6.91 -28.87 9.65
C SER A 71 -7.16 -29.13 8.17
N ARG A 72 -6.26 -28.70 7.30
CA ARG A 72 -6.45 -28.67 5.83
C ARG A 72 -7.74 -27.95 5.42
N PHE A 73 -8.13 -26.93 6.18
CA PHE A 73 -9.31 -26.13 5.88
C PHE A 73 -9.04 -25.12 4.77
N GLY A 74 -10.10 -24.77 4.01
CA GLY A 74 -10.11 -23.68 3.03
C GLY A 74 -9.94 -24.10 1.58
N LEU A 75 -10.18 -23.13 0.69
CA LEU A 75 -10.30 -23.35 -0.75
C LEU A 75 -9.09 -24.07 -1.36
N LEU A 76 -7.87 -23.63 -1.06
CA LEU A 76 -6.64 -24.20 -1.64
C LEU A 76 -6.45 -25.67 -1.25
N ASN A 77 -6.85 -26.03 -0.02
CA ASN A 77 -6.74 -27.40 0.46
C ASN A 77 -7.77 -28.34 -0.19
N LEU A 78 -8.95 -27.80 -0.59
CA LEU A 78 -9.95 -28.57 -1.35
C LEU A 78 -9.51 -28.84 -2.78
N LEU A 79 -8.70 -27.98 -3.38
CA LEU A 79 -8.28 -28.08 -4.77
C LEU A 79 -7.18 -29.13 -5.01
N ASN A 80 -6.50 -29.64 -3.98
CA ASN A 80 -5.40 -30.60 -4.06
C ASN A 80 -4.37 -30.31 -5.16
N LEU A 81 -3.93 -29.06 -5.25
CA LEU A 81 -3.03 -28.58 -6.29
C LEU A 81 -1.58 -29.05 -6.04
N PRO A 82 -0.79 -29.29 -7.09
CA PRO A 82 0.66 -29.46 -6.95
C PRO A 82 1.29 -28.27 -6.22
N PRO A 83 2.35 -28.47 -5.40
CA PRO A 83 2.88 -27.43 -4.50
C PRO A 83 3.18 -26.08 -5.17
N VAL A 84 3.82 -26.08 -6.34
CA VAL A 84 4.15 -24.85 -7.08
C VAL A 84 2.88 -24.11 -7.53
N ILE A 85 1.88 -24.86 -8.02
CA ILE A 85 0.60 -24.28 -8.45
C ILE A 85 -0.18 -23.77 -7.24
N ALA A 86 -0.16 -24.49 -6.12
CA ALA A 86 -0.78 -24.06 -4.87
C ALA A 86 -0.19 -22.72 -4.38
N ILE A 87 1.13 -22.56 -4.40
CA ILE A 87 1.79 -21.30 -4.05
C ILE A 87 1.36 -20.19 -5.01
N ALA A 88 1.45 -20.42 -6.33
CA ALA A 88 1.07 -19.40 -7.32
C ALA A 88 -0.40 -18.98 -7.18
N THR A 89 -1.30 -19.94 -6.95
CA THR A 89 -2.73 -19.68 -6.72
C THR A 89 -2.95 -18.91 -5.42
N ALA A 90 -2.25 -19.26 -4.34
CA ALA A 90 -2.30 -18.55 -3.07
C ALA A 90 -1.89 -17.07 -3.23
N LEU A 91 -0.78 -16.82 -3.94
CA LEU A 91 -0.29 -15.46 -4.21
C LEU A 91 -1.34 -14.64 -4.99
N LEU A 92 -1.94 -15.22 -6.04
CA LEU A 92 -2.95 -14.54 -6.85
C LEU A 92 -4.23 -14.26 -6.05
N LEU A 93 -4.74 -15.24 -5.30
CA LEU A 93 -5.94 -15.09 -4.48
C LEU A 93 -5.75 -14.05 -3.38
N PHE A 94 -4.57 -14.04 -2.73
CA PHE A 94 -4.30 -13.07 -1.70
C PHE A 94 -4.06 -11.66 -2.27
N ASP A 95 -3.50 -11.55 -3.46
CA ASP A 95 -3.36 -10.24 -4.15
C ASP A 95 -4.72 -9.68 -4.63
N VAL A 96 -5.67 -10.55 -5.04
CA VAL A 96 -7.08 -10.15 -5.25
C VAL A 96 -7.69 -9.61 -3.96
N TRP A 97 -7.45 -10.28 -2.82
CA TRP A 97 -7.90 -9.77 -1.53
C TRP A 97 -7.30 -8.39 -1.23
N MET A 98 -6.01 -8.20 -1.47
CA MET A 98 -5.35 -6.90 -1.26
C MET A 98 -5.92 -5.81 -2.18
N TYR A 99 -6.23 -6.14 -3.44
CA TYR A 99 -6.95 -5.24 -4.35
C TYR A 99 -8.33 -4.86 -3.79
N LEU A 100 -9.13 -5.83 -3.38
CA LEU A 100 -10.47 -5.60 -2.83
C LEU A 100 -10.43 -4.78 -1.53
N TRP A 101 -9.46 -5.09 -0.66
CA TRP A 101 -9.23 -4.33 0.57
C TRP A 101 -8.86 -2.88 0.26
N HIS A 102 -7.93 -2.65 -0.64
CA HIS A 102 -7.50 -1.31 -1.02
C HIS A 102 -8.66 -0.51 -1.62
N ARG A 103 -9.41 -1.11 -2.54
CA ARG A 103 -10.62 -0.51 -3.11
C ARG A 103 -11.68 -0.20 -2.03
N ALA A 104 -11.90 -1.10 -1.09
CA ALA A 104 -12.82 -0.88 0.02
C ALA A 104 -12.40 0.31 0.89
N ASN A 105 -11.10 0.52 1.11
CA ASN A 105 -10.60 1.70 1.82
C ASN A 105 -10.95 3.02 1.14
N HIS A 106 -11.10 3.05 -0.17
CA HIS A 106 -11.53 4.22 -0.93
C HIS A 106 -13.04 4.39 -0.99
N GLU A 107 -13.79 3.29 -1.14
CA GLU A 107 -15.24 3.32 -1.36
C GLU A 107 -16.03 3.40 -0.04
N ILE A 108 -15.50 2.84 1.06
CA ILE A 108 -16.19 2.82 2.35
C ILE A 108 -15.70 3.99 3.21
N GLY A 109 -16.55 4.99 3.43
CA GLY A 109 -16.21 6.24 4.12
C GLY A 109 -15.59 6.05 5.52
N PHE A 110 -15.98 4.99 6.25
CA PHE A 110 -15.35 4.66 7.54
C PHE A 110 -13.88 4.24 7.35
N LEU A 111 -13.58 3.39 6.38
CA LEU A 111 -12.22 2.92 6.10
C LEU A 111 -11.36 4.05 5.51
N TRP A 112 -11.93 4.87 4.63
CA TRP A 112 -11.26 6.04 4.09
C TRP A 112 -10.71 6.98 5.17
N ARG A 113 -11.39 7.12 6.30
CA ARG A 113 -10.87 7.96 7.41
C ARG A 113 -9.47 7.55 7.87
N PHE A 114 -9.17 6.25 7.86
CA PHE A 114 -7.85 5.74 8.21
C PHE A 114 -6.90 5.78 7.02
N HIS A 115 -7.37 5.39 5.85
CA HIS A 115 -6.58 5.32 4.61
C HIS A 115 -6.16 6.70 4.08
N ARG A 116 -6.94 7.75 4.34
CA ARG A 116 -6.56 9.12 3.96
C ARG A 116 -5.26 9.61 4.62
N VAL A 117 -4.79 8.97 5.70
CA VAL A 117 -3.47 9.23 6.27
C VAL A 117 -2.38 8.90 5.26
N HIS A 118 -2.54 7.81 4.54
CA HIS A 118 -1.67 7.39 3.45
C HIS A 118 -1.71 8.40 2.29
N HIS A 119 -2.89 8.80 1.85
CA HIS A 119 -3.10 9.76 0.77
C HIS A 119 -2.82 11.22 1.13
N SER A 120 -2.69 11.55 2.43
CA SER A 120 -2.38 12.91 2.87
C SER A 120 -0.91 13.30 2.68
N ASP A 121 -0.08 12.42 2.14
CA ASP A 121 1.33 12.68 1.89
C ASP A 121 1.51 13.67 0.73
N PRO A 122 2.05 14.89 0.97
CA PRO A 122 2.23 15.87 -0.08
C PRO A 122 3.47 15.64 -0.94
N GLU A 123 4.38 14.74 -0.53
CA GLU A 123 5.68 14.56 -1.17
C GLU A 123 5.90 13.17 -1.79
N MET A 124 5.03 12.24 -1.61
CA MET A 124 5.08 10.82 -2.04
C MET A 124 6.47 10.32 -2.49
N ASP A 125 7.14 9.51 -1.67
CA ASP A 125 8.41 8.82 -1.98
C ASP A 125 8.37 7.37 -1.47
N ALA A 126 9.46 6.61 -1.61
CA ALA A 126 9.52 5.22 -1.17
C ALA A 126 9.09 5.02 0.30
N THR A 127 9.26 6.04 1.18
CA THR A 127 8.84 5.95 2.58
C THR A 127 7.33 6.08 2.78
N THR A 128 6.61 6.62 1.80
CA THR A 128 5.14 6.66 1.79
C THR A 128 4.55 5.26 1.84
N ALA A 129 5.26 4.27 1.34
CA ALA A 129 4.90 2.84 1.40
C ALA A 129 4.62 2.31 2.82
N VAL A 130 5.14 2.95 3.86
CA VAL A 130 4.91 2.56 5.26
C VAL A 130 4.06 3.57 6.04
N ARG A 131 3.53 4.60 5.35
CA ARG A 131 2.71 5.66 5.93
C ARG A 131 1.23 5.24 6.01
N PHE A 132 0.88 4.37 6.93
CA PHE A 132 -0.50 3.95 7.20
C PHE A 132 -0.90 4.31 8.62
N HIS A 133 -2.19 4.59 8.83
CA HIS A 133 -2.70 4.72 10.20
C HIS A 133 -2.71 3.37 10.90
N THR A 134 -2.29 3.33 12.17
CA THR A 134 -2.27 2.07 12.95
C THR A 134 -3.63 1.37 12.99
N GLY A 135 -4.72 2.13 13.06
CA GLY A 135 -6.08 1.59 13.00
C GLY A 135 -6.37 0.84 11.69
N GLU A 136 -5.89 1.32 10.54
CA GLU A 136 -6.03 0.60 9.26
C GLU A 136 -5.30 -0.73 9.29
N ILE A 137 -4.05 -0.73 9.77
CA ILE A 137 -3.23 -1.94 9.89
C ILE A 137 -3.93 -2.98 10.77
N LEU A 138 -4.49 -2.56 11.91
CA LEU A 138 -5.19 -3.47 12.82
C LEU A 138 -6.52 -3.99 12.24
N ILE A 139 -7.29 -3.15 11.56
CA ILE A 139 -8.54 -3.57 10.89
C ILE A 139 -8.21 -4.56 9.76
N SER A 140 -7.22 -4.26 8.93
CA SER A 140 -6.74 -5.17 7.88
C SER A 140 -6.30 -6.51 8.45
N SER A 141 -5.53 -6.48 9.55
CA SER A 141 -5.05 -7.69 10.21
C SER A 141 -6.20 -8.53 10.80
N ALA A 142 -7.20 -7.88 11.40
CA ALA A 142 -8.39 -8.58 11.91
C ALA A 142 -9.18 -9.27 10.79
N LEU A 143 -9.34 -8.63 9.63
CA LEU A 143 -10.00 -9.23 8.48
C LEU A 143 -9.18 -10.39 7.88
N ARG A 144 -7.85 -10.31 7.91
CA ARG A 144 -6.97 -11.41 7.49
C ARG A 144 -7.18 -12.70 8.29
N LEU A 145 -7.59 -12.60 9.58
CA LEU A 145 -7.93 -13.78 10.40
C LEU A 145 -9.10 -14.59 9.82
N GLY A 146 -9.99 -13.96 9.05
CA GLY A 146 -11.06 -14.64 8.32
C GLY A 146 -10.64 -15.06 6.89
N VAL A 147 -9.91 -14.21 6.19
CA VAL A 147 -9.52 -14.45 4.79
C VAL A 147 -8.51 -15.59 4.66
N ILE A 148 -7.53 -15.68 5.54
CA ILE A 148 -6.51 -16.74 5.54
C ILE A 148 -7.15 -18.13 5.61
N PRO A 149 -8.03 -18.45 6.56
CA PRO A 149 -8.67 -19.75 6.60
C PRO A 149 -9.64 -19.98 5.43
N LEU A 150 -10.43 -18.99 5.02
CA LEU A 150 -11.33 -19.14 3.88
C LEU A 150 -10.59 -19.51 2.59
N LEU A 151 -9.45 -18.92 2.35
CA LEU A 151 -8.60 -19.23 1.21
C LEU A 151 -7.77 -20.51 1.43
N GLY A 152 -7.52 -20.91 2.66
CA GLY A 152 -6.66 -22.06 2.98
C GLY A 152 -5.17 -21.74 2.84
N ILE A 153 -4.76 -20.51 3.19
CA ILE A 153 -3.38 -20.02 3.03
C ILE A 153 -2.55 -20.45 4.24
N THR A 154 -1.43 -21.11 3.99
CA THR A 154 -0.44 -21.50 5.00
C THR A 154 0.48 -20.31 5.37
N ILE A 155 1.18 -20.43 6.51
CA ILE A 155 2.17 -19.43 6.92
C ILE A 155 3.28 -19.27 5.87
N TYR A 156 3.72 -20.36 5.25
CA TYR A 156 4.73 -20.31 4.21
C TYR A 156 4.28 -19.50 2.99
N GLN A 157 3.06 -19.75 2.49
CA GLN A 157 2.49 -19.01 1.35
C GLN A 157 2.29 -17.52 1.67
N LEU A 158 1.87 -17.20 2.90
CA LEU A 158 1.74 -15.83 3.37
C LEU A 158 3.10 -15.11 3.38
N LEU A 159 4.13 -15.76 3.92
CA LEU A 159 5.49 -15.19 3.94
C LEU A 159 6.04 -14.98 2.52
N VAL A 160 5.81 -15.93 1.59
CA VAL A 160 6.20 -15.77 0.19
C VAL A 160 5.49 -14.58 -0.44
N TYR A 161 4.20 -14.38 -0.14
CA TYR A 161 3.47 -13.20 -0.61
C TYR A 161 4.03 -11.90 -0.05
N GLU A 162 4.30 -11.81 1.24
CA GLU A 162 4.87 -10.60 1.87
C GLU A 162 6.27 -10.27 1.33
N MET A 163 7.07 -11.30 1.00
CA MET A 163 8.38 -11.13 0.34
C MET A 163 8.26 -10.57 -1.08
N LEU A 164 7.17 -10.82 -1.77
CA LEU A 164 6.87 -10.23 -3.08
C LEU A 164 6.24 -8.84 -2.94
N LEU A 165 5.30 -8.68 -2.01
CA LEU A 165 4.53 -7.46 -1.81
C LEU A 165 5.43 -6.29 -1.41
N LEU A 166 6.27 -6.46 -0.38
CA LEU A 166 7.03 -5.36 0.21
C LEU A 166 7.99 -4.66 -0.78
N PRO A 167 8.80 -5.38 -1.60
CA PRO A 167 9.58 -4.73 -2.65
C PRO A 167 8.74 -3.96 -3.66
N VAL A 168 7.60 -4.51 -4.06
CA VAL A 168 6.73 -3.88 -5.07
C VAL A 168 6.05 -2.63 -4.51
N ILE A 169 5.56 -2.64 -3.27
CA ILE A 169 4.98 -1.43 -2.67
C ILE A 169 6.02 -0.34 -2.42
N LEU A 170 7.24 -0.68 -1.99
CA LEU A 170 8.33 0.29 -1.90
C LEU A 170 8.67 0.89 -3.27
N PHE A 171 8.72 0.05 -4.30
CA PHE A 171 9.01 0.49 -5.67
C PHE A 171 7.92 1.39 -6.22
N HIS A 172 6.65 1.00 -6.17
CA HIS A 172 5.59 1.79 -6.80
C HIS A 172 5.30 3.11 -6.07
N HIS A 173 5.60 3.22 -4.76
CA HIS A 173 5.55 4.51 -4.06
C HIS A 173 6.76 5.40 -4.35
N SER A 174 7.86 4.83 -4.86
CA SER A 174 9.07 5.60 -5.07
C SER A 174 8.89 6.76 -6.05
N ASN A 175 9.64 7.85 -5.80
CA ASN A 175 9.74 8.98 -6.72
C ASN A 175 10.74 8.74 -7.86
N VAL A 176 10.99 7.49 -8.21
CA VAL A 176 11.90 7.15 -9.30
C VAL A 176 11.22 7.38 -10.66
N ARG A 177 11.91 8.06 -11.56
CA ARG A 177 11.48 8.21 -12.96
C ARG A 177 11.89 6.99 -13.77
N LEU A 178 10.92 6.30 -14.32
CA LEU A 178 11.14 5.27 -15.33
C LEU A 178 11.04 5.86 -16.73
N SER A 179 11.76 5.29 -17.70
CA SER A 179 11.49 5.57 -19.11
C SER A 179 10.11 5.04 -19.48
N GLU A 180 9.39 5.74 -20.36
CA GLU A 180 8.06 5.31 -20.82
C GLU A 180 8.07 3.89 -21.42
N ARG A 181 9.15 3.51 -22.10
CA ARG A 181 9.30 2.17 -22.65
C ARG A 181 9.36 1.12 -21.55
N LEU A 182 10.17 1.33 -20.52
CA LEU A 182 10.31 0.40 -19.40
C LEU A 182 9.01 0.33 -18.58
N ASP A 183 8.44 1.48 -18.22
CA ASP A 183 7.19 1.55 -17.48
C ASP A 183 6.06 0.81 -18.21
N ARG A 184 5.93 0.99 -19.54
CA ARG A 184 4.91 0.33 -20.36
C ARG A 184 4.97 -1.19 -20.27
N TRP A 185 6.15 -1.79 -20.24
CA TRP A 185 6.30 -3.23 -20.10
C TRP A 185 6.05 -3.70 -18.66
N LEU A 186 6.62 -3.01 -17.68
CA LEU A 186 6.45 -3.37 -16.27
C LEU A 186 4.99 -3.26 -15.84
N ARG A 187 4.29 -2.19 -16.20
CA ARG A 187 2.90 -1.97 -15.82
C ARG A 187 1.88 -2.92 -16.47
N LEU A 188 2.32 -3.83 -17.34
CA LEU A 188 1.48 -4.94 -17.78
C LEU A 188 1.32 -6.00 -16.71
N ILE A 189 2.33 -6.15 -15.86
CA ILE A 189 2.42 -7.23 -14.86
C ILE A 189 2.32 -6.68 -13.44
N ILE A 190 3.15 -5.69 -13.10
CA ILE A 190 3.24 -5.14 -11.74
C ILE A 190 2.82 -3.68 -11.69
N VAL A 191 2.45 -3.23 -10.48
CA VAL A 191 2.20 -1.81 -10.22
C VAL A 191 3.51 -1.03 -10.31
N THR A 192 3.52 0.05 -11.09
CA THR A 192 4.70 0.91 -11.29
C THR A 192 4.52 2.27 -10.62
N PRO A 193 5.61 3.01 -10.37
CA PRO A 193 5.52 4.36 -9.84
C PRO A 193 4.66 5.29 -10.70
N ALA A 194 4.64 5.10 -12.02
CA ALA A 194 3.87 5.98 -12.91
C ALA A 194 2.36 5.84 -12.71
N ILE A 195 1.83 4.61 -12.58
CA ILE A 195 0.40 4.40 -12.37
C ILE A 195 -0.02 4.65 -10.92
N HIS A 196 0.85 4.33 -9.95
CA HIS A 196 0.52 4.53 -8.54
C HIS A 196 0.55 6.00 -8.12
N ARG A 197 1.40 6.85 -8.76
CA ARG A 197 1.32 8.30 -8.58
C ARG A 197 -0.02 8.88 -9.01
N ILE A 198 -0.69 8.32 -10.03
CA ILE A 198 -2.04 8.72 -10.42
C ILE A 198 -3.02 8.42 -9.29
N HIS A 199 -2.93 7.23 -8.70
CA HIS A 199 -3.71 6.84 -7.54
C HIS A 199 -3.50 7.76 -6.34
N HIS A 200 -2.30 8.29 -6.11
CA HIS A 200 -2.00 9.27 -5.06
C HIS A 200 -2.30 10.71 -5.44
N SER A 201 -2.96 10.94 -6.58
CA SER A 201 -3.37 12.28 -7.01
C SER A 201 -4.34 12.93 -6.01
N ARG A 202 -4.26 14.24 -5.85
CA ARG A 202 -5.24 15.05 -5.12
C ARG A 202 -6.62 15.07 -5.80
N LEU A 203 -6.67 14.75 -7.10
CA LEU A 203 -7.92 14.69 -7.86
C LEU A 203 -8.63 13.37 -7.62
N ARG A 204 -9.83 13.41 -7.06
CA ARG A 204 -10.57 12.21 -6.67
C ARG A 204 -10.78 11.22 -7.82
N VAL A 205 -11.03 11.71 -9.03
CA VAL A 205 -11.20 10.85 -10.21
C VAL A 205 -9.95 10.02 -10.55
N ASP A 206 -8.77 10.49 -10.16
CA ASP A 206 -7.50 9.77 -10.30
C ASP A 206 -7.26 8.89 -9.08
N THR A 207 -7.53 9.40 -7.87
CA THR A 207 -7.37 8.68 -6.60
C THR A 207 -8.25 7.43 -6.55
N ASP A 208 -9.50 7.53 -7.04
CA ASP A 208 -10.43 6.41 -7.12
C ASP A 208 -10.12 5.50 -8.34
N SER A 209 -8.83 5.14 -8.54
CA SER A 209 -8.34 4.25 -9.61
C SER A 209 -7.03 3.55 -9.20
N ASN A 210 -6.58 2.55 -9.96
CA ASN A 210 -5.28 1.86 -9.78
C ASN A 210 -5.07 1.32 -8.35
N TYR A 211 -5.99 0.51 -7.87
CA TYR A 211 -6.00 -0.07 -6.51
C TYR A 211 -5.09 -1.28 -6.32
N SER A 212 -4.52 -1.84 -7.39
CA SER A 212 -3.66 -3.04 -7.31
C SER A 212 -2.46 -2.82 -6.41
N SER A 213 -2.07 -3.86 -5.67
CA SER A 213 -0.90 -3.85 -4.78
C SER A 213 0.34 -4.40 -5.46
N VAL A 214 0.28 -5.63 -5.99
CA VAL A 214 1.38 -6.26 -6.72
C VAL A 214 1.08 -6.34 -8.20
N PHE A 215 0.05 -7.08 -8.59
CA PHE A 215 -0.26 -7.32 -9.99
C PHE A 215 -1.24 -6.29 -10.55
N SER A 216 -0.77 -5.47 -11.48
CA SER A 216 -1.52 -4.35 -12.07
C SER A 216 -2.69 -4.77 -12.98
N PHE A 217 -2.77 -6.04 -13.34
CA PHE A 217 -3.85 -6.53 -14.20
C PHE A 217 -5.22 -6.60 -13.49
N TRP A 218 -5.26 -6.60 -12.15
CA TRP A 218 -6.54 -6.54 -11.42
C TRP A 218 -7.32 -5.27 -11.73
N ASP A 219 -6.63 -4.13 -11.83
CA ASP A 219 -7.27 -2.87 -12.24
C ASP A 219 -7.85 -2.94 -13.63
N ARG A 220 -7.22 -3.66 -14.56
CA ARG A 220 -7.74 -3.85 -15.91
C ARG A 220 -8.96 -4.76 -15.92
N ILE A 221 -8.91 -5.86 -15.18
CA ILE A 221 -10.04 -6.80 -15.04
C ILE A 221 -11.24 -6.11 -14.39
N ALA A 222 -11.02 -5.29 -13.38
CA ALA A 222 -12.07 -4.59 -12.65
C ALA A 222 -12.49 -3.25 -13.27
N GLY A 223 -11.84 -2.80 -14.36
CA GLY A 223 -12.15 -1.53 -15.02
C GLY A 223 -11.69 -0.28 -14.27
N THR A 224 -10.77 -0.42 -13.30
CA THR A 224 -10.24 0.67 -12.48
C THR A 224 -8.85 1.17 -12.95
N PHE A 225 -8.31 0.59 -14.03
CA PHE A 225 -7.03 1.01 -14.57
C PHE A 225 -7.09 2.37 -15.24
N ARG A 226 -6.21 3.28 -14.83
CA ARG A 226 -6.17 4.64 -15.34
C ARG A 226 -4.75 5.09 -15.67
N LEU A 227 -4.59 5.77 -16.80
CA LEU A 227 -3.38 6.49 -17.22
C LEU A 227 -3.73 7.95 -17.49
N ARG A 228 -2.87 8.87 -17.08
CA ARG A 228 -2.95 10.27 -17.50
C ARG A 228 -2.07 10.47 -18.73
N ARG A 229 -2.62 11.17 -19.74
CA ARG A 229 -1.94 11.50 -20.99
C ARG A 229 -1.84 13.01 -21.23
N ASP A 230 -2.33 13.80 -20.27
CA ASP A 230 -2.39 15.26 -20.36
C ASP A 230 -1.03 15.94 -20.12
N GLY A 231 0.00 15.19 -19.76
CA GLY A 231 1.34 15.72 -19.43
C GLY A 231 1.40 16.60 -18.19
N GLN A 232 0.27 16.78 -17.49
CA GLN A 232 0.22 17.61 -16.29
C GLN A 232 0.88 16.91 -15.11
N PRO A 233 1.59 17.63 -14.23
CA PRO A 233 2.15 17.06 -13.02
C PRO A 233 1.03 16.56 -12.11
N VAL A 234 1.29 15.46 -11.40
CA VAL A 234 0.40 14.96 -10.36
C VAL A 234 0.68 15.72 -9.06
N ASN A 235 -0.35 16.35 -8.51
CA ASN A 235 -0.31 16.97 -7.19
C ASN A 235 -0.76 15.94 -6.14
N PHE A 236 0.01 15.80 -5.06
CA PHE A 236 -0.23 14.86 -3.98
C PHE A 236 -0.86 15.53 -2.75
N GLY A 237 -1.28 14.71 -1.79
CA GLY A 237 -1.88 15.17 -0.54
C GLY A 237 -3.38 15.41 -0.65
N LEU A 238 -3.98 15.92 0.43
CA LEU A 238 -5.41 16.19 0.54
C LEU A 238 -5.60 17.64 0.98
N ASP A 239 -6.49 18.38 0.31
CA ASP A 239 -6.75 19.81 0.59
C ASP A 239 -7.14 20.07 2.04
N GLU A 240 -7.87 19.16 2.67
CA GLU A 240 -8.32 19.29 4.07
C GLU A 240 -7.19 19.10 5.08
N PHE A 241 -6.03 18.53 4.65
CA PHE A 241 -4.90 18.16 5.51
C PHE A 241 -3.55 18.68 5.00
N ASP A 242 -3.56 19.83 4.33
CA ASP A 242 -2.38 20.42 3.68
C ASP A 242 -1.41 21.11 4.67
N GLY A 243 -1.82 21.34 5.93
CA GLY A 243 -1.02 21.99 6.96
C GLY A 243 0.12 21.12 7.50
N GLU A 244 1.23 21.75 7.90
CA GLU A 244 2.40 21.07 8.49
C GLU A 244 2.05 20.32 9.79
N GLU A 245 1.04 20.76 10.53
CA GLU A 245 0.53 20.10 11.74
C GLU A 245 0.00 18.70 11.44
N TRP A 246 -0.64 18.51 10.28
CA TRP A 246 -1.15 17.20 9.82
C TRP A 246 -0.06 16.25 9.35
N GLN A 247 1.13 16.77 9.07
CA GLN A 247 2.28 15.97 8.67
C GLN A 247 3.15 15.50 9.87
N ARG A 248 2.83 15.92 11.09
CA ARG A 248 3.45 15.41 12.33
C ARG A 248 2.81 14.10 12.75
N LEU A 249 3.55 13.25 13.49
CA LEU A 249 3.03 11.97 13.97
C LEU A 249 1.70 12.13 14.73
N SER A 250 1.59 13.14 15.61
CA SER A 250 0.35 13.44 16.33
C SER A 250 -0.82 13.80 15.39
N GLY A 251 -0.54 14.59 14.35
CA GLY A 251 -1.54 14.94 13.33
C GLY A 251 -2.01 13.71 12.55
N LEU A 252 -1.08 12.85 12.12
CA LEU A 252 -1.38 11.59 11.43
C LEU A 252 -2.25 10.67 12.29
N MET A 253 -1.97 10.57 13.59
CA MET A 253 -2.72 9.73 14.52
C MET A 253 -4.14 10.24 14.81
N VAL A 254 -4.40 11.54 14.76
CA VAL A 254 -5.74 12.10 14.99
C VAL A 254 -6.53 12.32 13.71
N MET A 255 -5.92 12.26 12.56
CA MET A 255 -6.52 12.52 11.25
C MET A 255 -7.81 11.71 10.96
N PRO A 256 -7.98 10.44 11.37
CA PRO A 256 -9.22 9.70 11.16
C PRO A 256 -10.45 10.27 11.87
N PHE A 257 -10.28 11.04 12.94
CA PHE A 257 -11.35 11.40 13.87
C PHE A 257 -12.04 12.73 13.57
N PRO A 258 -11.40 13.79 13.04
CA PRO A 258 -12.12 14.99 12.65
C PRO A 258 -13.19 14.70 11.61
N PRO A 259 -14.37 15.35 11.69
CA PRO A 259 -15.33 15.29 10.60
C PRO A 259 -14.65 15.82 9.32
N ALA A 260 -14.83 15.12 8.21
CA ALA A 260 -14.43 15.66 6.91
C ALA A 260 -15.11 17.04 6.78
N ARG A 261 -14.33 18.11 6.67
CA ARG A 261 -14.89 19.40 6.30
C ARG A 261 -15.54 19.21 4.94
N ARG A 262 -16.84 19.38 4.85
CA ARG A 262 -17.49 19.47 3.54
C ARG A 262 -16.76 20.58 2.79
N SER A 263 -16.14 20.26 1.67
CA SER A 263 -15.64 21.25 0.72
C SER A 263 -16.77 22.26 0.54
N SER A 264 -16.57 23.48 0.99
CA SER A 264 -17.42 24.59 0.61
C SER A 264 -17.29 24.67 -0.91
N ALA A 265 -18.31 24.20 -1.62
CA ALA A 265 -18.42 24.41 -3.05
C ALA A 265 -18.18 25.91 -3.27
N VAL A 266 -17.05 26.19 -3.91
CA VAL A 266 -16.79 27.57 -4.40
C VAL A 266 -17.93 27.85 -5.33
N GLY A 267 -18.85 28.71 -4.86
CA GLY A 267 -19.99 29.14 -5.63
C GLY A 267 -19.50 29.73 -6.92
N VAL A 268 -19.83 29.06 -8.02
CA VAL A 268 -19.82 29.69 -9.33
C VAL A 268 -20.83 30.83 -9.23
N LYS A 269 -20.36 32.05 -8.96
CA LYS A 269 -21.15 33.25 -9.21
C LYS A 269 -21.31 33.35 -10.71
N ASN A 270 -22.51 33.03 -11.17
CA ASN A 270 -22.96 33.46 -12.49
C ASN A 270 -22.83 34.99 -12.59
N ILE A 271 -22.04 35.44 -13.53
CA ILE A 271 -22.14 36.76 -14.15
C ILE A 271 -22.40 36.52 -15.65
#